data_99d47fd7a1e944f64f9cc56fdef40ce6
#
_entry.id   99d47fd7a1e944f64f9cc56fdef40ce6
#
_cell.length_a   1.000
_cell.length_b   1.000
_cell.length_c   1.000
_cell.angle_alpha   90.00
_cell.angle_beta   90.00
_cell.angle_gamma   90.00
#
_symmetry.space_group_name_H-M   'P 1'
#
loop_
_entity.id
_entity.type
_entity.pdbx_description
1 polymer ?
#
loop_
_entity_poly.entity_id
_entity_poly.type
_entity_poly.pdbx_seq_one_letter_code
_entity_poly.pdbx_strand_id
1 'polypeptide(L)'
;MCIRDRIRGGSTITQQTAKNVFLWQGGGYFRKGLEAWFAFWIEKIWGKRRIMEVYLNVAETGIGTYGAEAGAQRYFNHSAARMTQSEAARMAAALPLPKKREVINPGGWLARHGGTIQRRMAIVRRDALDSCVYE
;
A
#
# COMPACT_ATOMS: atom_id res chain seq x y z
N MET A 1 -14.18 -7.25 -12.50
CA MET A 1 -14.26 -5.78 -12.56
C MET A 1 -13.44 -5.21 -11.40
N CYS A 2 -12.20 -4.79 -11.68
CA CYS A 2 -11.38 -4.16 -10.64
C CYS A 2 -12.11 -2.95 -10.08
N ILE A 3 -12.17 -2.84 -8.77
CA ILE A 3 -12.80 -1.72 -8.08
C ILE A 3 -12.17 -0.44 -8.61
N ARG A 4 -12.96 0.35 -9.31
CA ARG A 4 -12.58 1.68 -9.76
C ARG A 4 -12.33 2.50 -8.51
N ASP A 5 -11.08 2.89 -8.26
CA ASP A 5 -10.73 3.78 -7.16
C ASP A 5 -11.66 5.00 -7.17
N ARG A 6 -12.57 5.05 -6.22
CA ARG A 6 -13.30 6.29 -5.95
C ARG A 6 -12.29 7.28 -5.40
N ILE A 7 -11.97 8.25 -6.22
CA ILE A 7 -11.10 9.37 -5.90
C ILE A 7 -11.63 10.05 -4.62
N ARG A 8 -11.07 9.68 -3.50
CA ARG A 8 -11.11 10.47 -2.27
C ARG A 8 -9.70 10.89 -1.97
N GLY A 9 -9.30 12.06 -2.49
CA GLY A 9 -8.23 12.91 -1.95
C GLY A 9 -6.88 12.29 -1.57
N GLY A 10 -6.51 11.13 -2.10
CA GLY A 10 -5.25 10.45 -1.83
C GLY A 10 -4.57 10.02 -3.12
N SER A 11 -3.26 10.04 -3.15
CA SER A 11 -2.50 9.46 -4.25
C SER A 11 -2.88 7.98 -4.44
N THR A 12 -3.11 7.55 -5.69
CA THR A 12 -3.31 6.13 -6.00
C THR A 12 -2.05 5.33 -5.69
N ILE A 13 -2.17 4.00 -5.58
CA ILE A 13 -1.00 3.11 -5.43
C ILE A 13 0.01 3.36 -6.54
N THR A 14 -0.44 3.55 -7.79
CA THR A 14 0.41 3.87 -8.94
C THR A 14 1.17 5.17 -8.75
N GLN A 15 0.52 6.23 -8.27
CA GLN A 15 1.18 7.51 -7.98
C GLN A 15 2.17 7.41 -6.82
N GLN A 16 1.84 6.62 -5.78
CA GLN A 16 2.76 6.35 -4.68
C GLN A 16 3.98 5.56 -5.16
N THR A 17 3.79 4.57 -6.03
CA THR A 17 4.87 3.82 -6.67
C THR A 17 5.75 4.76 -7.51
N ALA A 18 5.14 5.58 -8.36
CA ALA A 18 5.85 6.57 -9.16
C ALA A 18 6.71 7.50 -8.29
N LYS A 19 6.12 8.02 -7.21
CA LYS A 19 6.83 8.87 -6.26
C LYS A 19 8.03 8.16 -5.60
N ASN A 20 7.84 6.94 -5.14
CA ASN A 20 8.87 6.22 -4.38
C ASN A 20 10.01 5.68 -5.24
N VAL A 21 9.73 5.40 -6.52
CA VAL A 21 10.72 4.80 -7.45
C VAL A 21 11.46 5.86 -8.27
N PHE A 22 10.75 6.91 -8.74
CA PHE A 22 11.30 7.82 -9.77
C PHE A 22 11.51 9.25 -9.26
N LEU A 23 10.98 9.63 -8.09
CA LEU A 23 10.96 11.01 -7.66
C LEU A 23 11.60 11.18 -6.28
N TRP A 24 12.12 12.38 -6.03
CA TRP A 24 12.73 12.80 -4.76
C TRP A 24 11.69 13.36 -3.78
N GLN A 25 12.08 13.54 -2.53
CA GLN A 25 11.25 14.20 -1.52
C GLN A 25 11.37 15.73 -1.64
N GLY A 26 10.24 16.43 -1.72
CA GLY A 26 10.16 17.88 -1.96
C GLY A 26 9.68 18.22 -3.37
N GLY A 27 9.59 19.53 -3.73
CA GLY A 27 9.32 19.95 -5.11
C GLY A 27 7.88 20.38 -5.46
N GLY A 28 6.99 20.54 -4.47
CA GLY A 28 5.70 21.21 -4.66
C GLY A 28 4.82 20.69 -5.82
N TYR A 29 4.13 21.60 -6.49
CA TYR A 29 3.19 21.28 -7.58
C TYR A 29 3.86 20.70 -8.82
N PHE A 30 5.09 21.10 -9.13
CA PHE A 30 5.83 20.55 -10.28
C PHE A 30 6.04 19.05 -10.14
N ARG A 31 6.48 18.59 -8.95
CA ARG A 31 6.63 17.16 -8.66
C ARG A 31 5.29 16.43 -8.77
N LYS A 32 4.19 17.06 -8.36
CA LYS A 32 2.86 16.47 -8.47
C LYS A 32 2.44 16.21 -9.92
N GLY A 33 2.83 17.10 -10.83
CA GLY A 33 2.67 16.89 -12.27
C GLY A 33 3.48 15.69 -12.78
N LEU A 34 4.74 15.57 -12.34
CA LEU A 34 5.58 14.42 -12.68
C LEU A 34 5.03 13.10 -12.12
N GLU A 35 4.50 13.09 -10.90
CA GLU A 35 3.83 11.90 -10.34
C GLU A 35 2.70 11.42 -11.25
N ALA A 36 1.85 12.33 -11.72
CA ALA A 36 0.75 11.99 -12.61
C ALA A 36 1.24 11.49 -13.98
N TRP A 37 2.29 12.11 -14.50
CA TRP A 37 2.89 11.72 -15.78
C TRP A 37 3.53 10.32 -15.70
N PHE A 38 4.33 10.05 -14.67
CA PHE A 38 4.91 8.72 -14.46
C PHE A 38 3.83 7.67 -14.18
N ALA A 39 2.79 8.01 -13.39
CA ALA A 39 1.70 7.10 -13.12
C ALA A 39 0.96 6.69 -14.40
N PHE A 40 0.74 7.63 -15.32
CA PHE A 40 0.14 7.32 -16.62
C PHE A 40 0.96 6.29 -17.41
N TRP A 41 2.28 6.46 -17.50
CA TRP A 41 3.15 5.54 -18.20
C TRP A 41 3.28 4.18 -17.51
N ILE A 42 3.38 4.18 -16.17
CA ILE A 42 3.39 2.95 -15.37
C ILE A 42 2.13 2.13 -15.65
N GLU A 43 0.95 2.75 -15.66
CA GLU A 43 -0.30 2.04 -15.95
C GLU A 43 -0.41 1.54 -17.40
N LYS A 44 0.27 2.19 -18.32
CA LYS A 44 0.31 1.75 -19.72
C LYS A 44 1.28 0.59 -19.96
N ILE A 45 2.40 0.57 -19.27
CA ILE A 45 3.50 -0.38 -19.51
C ILE A 45 3.44 -1.56 -18.54
N TRP A 46 3.06 -1.32 -17.29
CA TRP A 46 3.00 -2.35 -16.25
C TRP A 46 1.57 -2.83 -16.04
N GLY A 47 1.39 -4.15 -15.93
CA GLY A 47 0.14 -4.72 -15.46
C GLY A 47 -0.09 -4.45 -13.96
N LYS A 48 -1.31 -4.58 -13.49
CA LYS A 48 -1.68 -4.35 -12.08
C LYS A 48 -0.85 -5.20 -11.10
N ARG A 49 -0.55 -6.42 -11.48
CA ARG A 49 0.33 -7.32 -10.70
C ARG A 49 1.70 -6.69 -10.48
N ARG A 50 2.34 -6.19 -11.55
CA ARG A 50 3.66 -5.58 -11.46
C ARG A 50 3.66 -4.30 -10.64
N ILE A 51 2.63 -3.47 -10.77
CA ILE A 51 2.46 -2.26 -9.96
C ILE A 51 2.37 -2.61 -8.47
N MET A 52 1.56 -3.61 -8.13
CA MET A 52 1.41 -4.07 -6.74
C MET A 52 2.70 -4.67 -6.19
N GLU A 53 3.38 -5.50 -6.98
CA GLU A 53 4.66 -6.09 -6.61
C GLU A 53 5.70 -5.01 -6.26
N VAL A 54 5.88 -4.04 -7.15
CA VAL A 54 6.83 -2.94 -6.92
C VAL A 54 6.40 -2.11 -5.71
N TYR A 55 5.11 -1.77 -5.60
CA TYR A 55 4.58 -1.02 -4.45
C TYR A 55 4.89 -1.71 -3.13
N LEU A 56 4.64 -3.01 -3.02
CA LEU A 56 4.91 -3.79 -1.79
C LEU A 56 6.40 -3.88 -1.44
N ASN A 57 7.28 -3.64 -2.40
CA ASN A 57 8.72 -3.60 -2.14
C ASN A 57 9.24 -2.20 -1.78
N VAL A 58 8.58 -1.12 -2.23
CA VAL A 58 9.09 0.25 -2.05
C VAL A 58 8.27 1.10 -1.08
N ALA A 59 7.08 0.65 -0.65
CA ALA A 59 6.25 1.40 0.27
C ALA A 59 6.94 1.52 1.64
N GLU A 60 7.02 2.74 2.18
CA GLU A 60 7.52 2.95 3.53
C GLU A 60 6.50 2.42 4.54
N THR A 61 6.85 1.39 5.28
CA THR A 61 6.02 0.73 6.29
C THR A 61 6.30 1.24 7.71
N GLY A 62 7.40 1.96 7.90
CA GLY A 62 7.81 2.60 9.14
C GLY A 62 9.01 3.50 8.90
N ILE A 63 9.47 4.21 9.91
CA ILE A 63 10.63 5.09 9.79
C ILE A 63 11.85 4.29 9.29
N GLY A 64 12.31 4.62 8.07
CA GLY A 64 13.46 3.95 7.44
C GLY A 64 13.23 2.47 7.10
N THR A 65 11.98 2.01 7.08
CA THR A 65 11.61 0.62 6.76
C THR A 65 10.80 0.61 5.48
N TYR A 66 11.35 0.01 4.45
CA TYR A 66 10.74 -0.04 3.13
C TYR A 66 10.39 -1.47 2.73
N GLY A 67 9.21 -1.63 2.19
CA GLY A 67 8.67 -2.90 1.74
C GLY A 67 7.92 -3.69 2.81
N ALA A 68 7.05 -4.59 2.33
CA ALA A 68 6.21 -5.42 3.19
C ALA A 68 7.04 -6.43 3.98
N GLU A 69 8.09 -7.00 3.38
CA GLU A 69 8.97 -7.96 4.05
C GLU A 69 9.72 -7.32 5.21
N ALA A 70 10.36 -6.15 4.98
CA ALA A 70 11.07 -5.44 6.04
C ALA A 70 10.11 -5.00 7.17
N GLY A 71 8.89 -4.58 6.80
CA GLY A 71 7.85 -4.27 7.78
C GLY A 71 7.42 -5.48 8.60
N ALA A 72 7.20 -6.63 7.97
CA ALA A 72 6.84 -7.87 8.66
C ALA A 72 7.93 -8.31 9.65
N GLN A 73 9.19 -8.31 9.22
CA GLN A 73 10.33 -8.61 10.09
C GLN A 73 10.40 -7.65 11.28
N ARG A 74 10.25 -6.35 11.02
CA ARG A 74 10.35 -5.33 12.07
C ARG A 74 9.24 -5.42 13.10
N TYR A 75 7.99 -5.62 12.66
CA TYR A 75 6.82 -5.53 13.55
C TYR A 75 6.38 -6.86 14.12
N PHE A 76 6.59 -7.96 13.39
CA PHE A 76 6.06 -9.27 13.75
C PHE A 76 7.15 -10.35 13.89
N ASN A 77 8.41 -9.99 13.58
CA ASN A 77 9.57 -10.89 13.69
C ASN A 77 9.44 -12.19 12.87
N HIS A 78 8.77 -12.08 11.71
CA HIS A 78 8.66 -13.18 10.76
C HIS A 78 8.47 -12.64 9.32
N SER A 79 8.63 -13.54 8.32
CA SER A 79 8.48 -13.18 6.91
C SER A 79 7.05 -12.74 6.57
N ALA A 80 6.93 -11.81 5.61
CA ALA A 80 5.65 -11.36 5.05
C ALA A 80 4.80 -12.52 4.52
N ALA A 81 5.42 -13.58 4.02
CA ALA A 81 4.73 -14.78 3.55
C ALA A 81 3.95 -15.52 4.66
N ARG A 82 4.33 -15.30 5.92
CA ARG A 82 3.67 -15.91 7.09
C ARG A 82 2.74 -14.96 7.84
N MET A 83 2.55 -13.74 7.33
CA MET A 83 1.64 -12.79 7.96
C MET A 83 0.21 -13.31 8.01
N THR A 84 -0.41 -13.15 9.16
CA THR A 84 -1.84 -13.36 9.33
C THR A 84 -2.64 -12.22 8.67
N GLN A 85 -3.91 -12.46 8.36
CA GLN A 85 -4.80 -11.41 7.81
C GLN A 85 -4.90 -10.19 8.74
N SER A 86 -4.86 -10.40 10.05
CA SER A 86 -4.89 -9.33 11.04
C SER A 86 -3.63 -8.47 11.01
N GLU A 87 -2.47 -9.09 10.89
CA GLU A 87 -1.18 -8.38 10.78
C GLU A 87 -1.08 -7.58 9.47
N ALA A 88 -1.44 -8.20 8.36
CA ALA A 88 -1.50 -7.53 7.06
C ALA A 88 -2.47 -6.34 7.07
N ALA A 89 -3.64 -6.49 7.69
CA ALA A 89 -4.63 -5.42 7.82
C ALA A 89 -4.12 -4.26 8.70
N ARG A 90 -3.42 -4.56 9.80
CA ARG A 90 -2.79 -3.52 10.65
C ARG A 90 -1.70 -2.77 9.92
N MET A 91 -0.83 -3.47 9.20
CA MET A 91 0.21 -2.85 8.38
C MET A 91 -0.40 -1.96 7.30
N ALA A 92 -1.41 -2.45 6.56
CA ALA A 92 -2.11 -1.68 5.55
C ALA A 92 -2.80 -0.43 6.12
N ALA A 93 -3.39 -0.52 7.32
CA ALA A 93 -4.00 0.62 8.00
C ALA A 93 -2.97 1.69 8.42
N ALA A 94 -1.73 1.31 8.66
CA ALA A 94 -0.65 2.23 9.03
C ALA A 94 -0.05 2.96 7.81
N LEU A 95 -0.07 2.36 6.63
CA LEU A 95 0.59 2.87 5.41
C LEU A 95 0.36 4.35 5.08
N PRO A 96 -0.84 4.95 5.27
CA PRO A 96 -1.02 6.37 4.98
C PRO A 96 -0.17 7.32 5.82
N LEU A 97 0.24 6.90 7.02
CA LEU A 97 1.10 7.68 7.94
C LEU A 97 2.02 6.73 8.73
N PRO A 98 2.91 5.98 8.08
CA PRO A 98 3.68 4.91 8.71
C PRO A 98 4.63 5.41 9.81
N LYS A 99 5.07 6.66 9.72
CA LYS A 99 5.95 7.28 10.72
C LYS A 99 5.26 7.67 12.02
N LYS A 100 3.91 7.75 12.03
CA LYS A 100 3.12 8.22 13.17
C LYS A 100 2.21 7.13 13.74
N ARG A 101 2.04 6.02 13.03
CA ARG A 101 1.08 4.95 13.39
C ARG A 101 1.82 3.73 13.88
N GLU A 102 1.51 3.34 15.10
CA GLU A 102 2.10 2.17 15.70
C GLU A 102 1.35 0.89 15.29
N VAL A 103 2.07 -0.02 14.64
CA VAL A 103 1.49 -1.27 14.10
C VAL A 103 1.34 -2.34 15.19
N ILE A 104 2.25 -2.37 16.17
CA ILE A 104 2.31 -3.42 17.20
C ILE A 104 1.18 -3.24 18.21
N ASN A 105 1.07 -2.04 18.80
CA ASN A 105 0.03 -1.67 19.76
C ASN A 105 -0.88 -0.59 19.14
N PRO A 106 -1.76 -0.96 18.20
CA PRO A 106 -2.53 0.03 17.48
C PRO A 106 -3.49 0.77 18.41
N GLY A 107 -3.40 2.10 18.44
CA GLY A 107 -4.38 2.94 19.13
C GLY A 107 -5.79 2.74 18.58
N GLY A 108 -6.79 3.18 19.31
CA GLY A 108 -8.21 2.86 19.06
C GLY A 108 -8.70 3.10 17.63
N TRP A 109 -8.23 4.15 16.96
CA TRP A 109 -8.58 4.39 15.55
C TRP A 109 -7.95 3.36 14.62
N LEU A 110 -6.65 3.07 14.79
CA LEU A 110 -5.92 2.13 13.94
C LEU A 110 -6.43 0.70 14.10
N ALA A 111 -6.75 0.30 15.32
CA ALA A 111 -7.36 -0.99 15.61
C ALA A 111 -8.73 -1.14 14.90
N ARG A 112 -9.60 -0.14 14.99
CA ARG A 112 -10.91 -0.14 14.29
C ARG A 112 -10.74 -0.15 12.78
N HIS A 113 -9.80 0.65 12.25
CA HIS A 113 -9.54 0.71 10.81
C HIS A 113 -8.94 -0.59 10.27
N GLY A 114 -7.99 -1.17 10.99
CA GLY A 114 -7.44 -2.51 10.68
C GLY A 114 -8.52 -3.59 10.66
N GLY A 115 -9.41 -3.61 11.65
CA GLY A 115 -10.55 -4.53 11.67
C GLY A 115 -11.51 -4.34 10.49
N THR A 116 -11.68 -3.10 10.03
CA THR A 116 -12.48 -2.82 8.83
C THR A 116 -11.80 -3.34 7.57
N ILE A 117 -10.49 -3.14 7.43
CA ILE A 117 -9.70 -3.68 6.31
C ILE A 117 -9.78 -5.20 6.31
N GLN A 118 -9.59 -5.84 7.46
CA GLN A 118 -9.65 -7.30 7.59
C GLN A 118 -11.00 -7.88 7.11
N ARG A 119 -12.11 -7.24 7.49
CA ARG A 119 -13.45 -7.65 7.01
C ARG A 119 -13.58 -7.48 5.50
N ARG A 120 -13.04 -6.39 4.93
CA ARG A 120 -13.04 -6.16 3.48
C ARG A 120 -12.18 -7.18 2.72
N MET A 121 -11.06 -7.62 3.30
CA MET A 121 -10.23 -8.69 2.73
C MET A 121 -11.03 -9.98 2.53
N ALA A 122 -11.89 -10.34 3.48
CA ALA A 122 -12.77 -11.51 3.35
C ALA A 122 -13.76 -11.36 2.17
N ILE A 123 -14.31 -10.16 1.97
CA ILE A 123 -15.20 -9.87 0.84
C ILE A 123 -14.44 -9.95 -0.48
N VAL A 124 -13.28 -9.31 -0.57
CA VAL A 124 -12.43 -9.32 -1.77
C VAL A 124 -12.10 -10.76 -2.18
N ARG A 125 -11.70 -11.59 -1.22
CA ARG A 125 -11.39 -13.01 -1.48
C ARG A 125 -12.63 -13.80 -1.92
N ARG A 126 -13.77 -13.62 -1.24
CA ARG A 126 -15.01 -14.33 -1.56
C ARG A 126 -15.50 -14.01 -2.98
N ASP A 127 -15.45 -12.74 -3.37
CA ASP A 127 -16.01 -12.24 -4.61
C ASP A 127 -14.96 -12.14 -5.73
N ALA A 128 -13.71 -12.61 -5.50
CA ALA A 128 -12.57 -12.57 -6.42
C ALA A 128 -12.35 -11.17 -7.06
N LEU A 129 -12.50 -10.12 -6.26
CA LEU A 129 -12.41 -8.74 -6.73
C LEU A 129 -10.99 -8.28 -7.06
N ASP A 130 -10.00 -9.09 -6.72
CA ASP A 130 -8.56 -8.88 -6.93
C ASP A 130 -8.00 -9.72 -8.09
N SER A 131 -8.85 -10.39 -8.88
CA SER A 131 -8.44 -11.22 -10.02
C SER A 131 -7.48 -10.50 -10.96
N CYS A 132 -7.70 -9.22 -11.23
CA CYS A 132 -6.84 -8.40 -12.08
C CYS A 132 -5.39 -8.22 -11.57
N VAL A 133 -5.09 -8.61 -10.34
CA VAL A 133 -3.72 -8.58 -9.79
C VAL A 133 -3.01 -9.91 -10.06
N TYR A 134 -3.76 -10.98 -10.31
CA TYR A 134 -3.22 -12.33 -10.51
C TYR A 134 -3.18 -12.75 -11.98
N GLU A 135 -3.88 -12.03 -12.85
CA GLU A 135 -3.80 -12.16 -14.31
C GLU A 135 -2.54 -11.43 -14.85
#